data_1a5a55bed0f68089db90947d0cbd6c9d
#
_entry.id   1a5a55bed0f68089db90947d0cbd6c9d
#
_cell.length_a   1.000
_cell.length_b   1.000
_cell.length_c   1.000
_cell.angle_alpha   90.00
_cell.angle_beta   90.00
_cell.angle_gamma   90.00
#
_symmetry.space_group_name_H-M   'P 1'
#
loop_
_entity.id
_entity.type
_entity.pdbx_description
1 polymer ?
#
loop_
_entity_poly.entity_id
_entity_poly.type
_entity_poly.pdbx_seq_one_letter_code
_entity_poly.pdbx_strand_id
1 'polypeptide(L)'
;MGIEVIHDLKGVGEGFQDHYAIRVANRVKGLQTLNERGRGISLIWEILKWFATGKGLLAFSPASVGAFIHSTPELSRPDLQFVFTPASYSETEGAVGELNPFPGMTCGVWQMRPESRGHVRICSKDPKENPEIQPNYLTEEVDRQAVVSGLKWCRKFLQTKPLKPYTAEE
;
A
#
# COMPACT_ATOMS: atom_id res chain seq x y z
N MET A 1 -22.98 20.55 19.02
CA MET A 1 -23.68 19.65 18.07
C MET A 1 -25.08 19.24 18.55
N GLY A 2 -25.45 19.46 19.83
CA GLY A 2 -26.76 19.09 20.37
C GLY A 2 -26.97 17.58 20.57
N ILE A 3 -25.88 16.82 20.64
CA ILE A 3 -25.89 15.40 21.04
C ILE A 3 -25.65 15.36 22.57
N GLU A 4 -26.52 14.63 23.28
CA GLU A 4 -26.36 14.44 24.72
C GLU A 4 -25.12 13.59 25.01
N VAL A 5 -24.25 14.07 25.90
CA VAL A 5 -23.07 13.34 26.34
C VAL A 5 -23.44 12.47 27.53
N ILE A 6 -23.51 11.15 27.35
CA ILE A 6 -23.81 10.18 28.40
C ILE A 6 -22.59 9.98 29.32
N HIS A 7 -21.39 9.95 28.71
CA HIS A 7 -20.14 9.79 29.44
C HIS A 7 -18.99 10.45 28.70
N ASP A 8 -18.22 11.31 29.38
CA ASP A 8 -17.07 12.03 28.82
C ASP A 8 -15.80 11.15 28.87
N LEU A 9 -15.48 10.49 27.75
CA LEU A 9 -14.24 9.73 27.57
C LEU A 9 -13.25 10.52 26.72
N LYS A 10 -12.29 11.15 27.36
CA LYS A 10 -11.29 12.05 26.75
C LYS A 10 -10.47 11.43 25.61
N GLY A 11 -10.28 10.10 25.65
CA GLY A 11 -9.49 9.37 24.65
C GLY A 11 -10.26 8.94 23.40
N VAL A 12 -11.60 9.08 23.38
CA VAL A 12 -12.40 8.67 22.23
C VAL A 12 -12.15 9.60 21.05
N GLY A 13 -11.68 9.02 19.92
CA GLY A 13 -11.31 9.75 18.72
C GLY A 13 -9.91 10.36 18.74
N GLU A 14 -9.17 10.26 19.84
CA GLU A 14 -7.80 10.75 19.96
C GLU A 14 -6.77 9.62 19.80
N GLY A 15 -5.52 9.99 19.49
CA GLY A 15 -4.42 9.04 19.38
C GLY A 15 -4.51 8.14 18.14
N PHE A 16 -5.21 8.57 17.10
CA PHE A 16 -5.33 7.84 15.85
C PHE A 16 -3.95 7.55 15.23
N GLN A 17 -3.72 6.31 14.85
CA GLN A 17 -2.52 5.84 14.16
C GLN A 17 -2.93 5.14 12.88
N ASP A 18 -2.21 5.42 11.80
CA ASP A 18 -2.42 4.76 10.52
C ASP A 18 -1.10 4.61 9.76
N HIS A 19 -1.05 3.67 8.82
CA HIS A 19 0.12 3.43 7.99
C HIS A 19 0.23 4.45 6.86
N TYR A 20 1.33 5.21 6.83
CA TYR A 20 1.71 5.99 5.65
C TYR A 20 2.49 5.08 4.69
N ALA A 21 1.79 4.56 3.67
CA ALA A 21 2.37 3.67 2.69
C ALA A 21 2.92 4.44 1.49
N ILE A 22 4.15 4.13 1.12
CA ILE A 22 4.77 4.61 -0.12
C ILE A 22 4.97 3.45 -1.09
N ARG A 23 5.05 3.77 -2.38
CA ARG A 23 5.22 2.78 -3.45
C ARG A 23 6.32 3.21 -4.40
N VAL A 24 7.15 2.24 -4.79
CA VAL A 24 8.08 2.37 -5.92
C VAL A 24 7.56 1.46 -7.01
N ALA A 25 7.13 2.05 -8.11
CA ALA A 25 6.63 1.35 -9.27
C ALA A 25 7.65 1.42 -10.40
N ASN A 26 7.86 0.30 -11.08
CA ASN A 26 8.75 0.23 -12.24
C ASN A 26 8.03 -0.41 -13.42
N ARG A 27 8.34 0.06 -14.60
CA ARG A 27 8.02 -0.67 -15.84
C ARG A 27 8.80 -1.97 -15.91
N VAL A 28 8.15 -3.01 -16.41
CA VAL A 28 8.72 -4.36 -16.59
C VAL A 28 8.99 -4.61 -18.06
N LYS A 29 10.10 -5.29 -18.35
CA LYS A 29 10.46 -5.78 -19.69
C LYS A 29 10.71 -7.28 -19.67
N GLY A 30 10.35 -7.96 -20.76
CA GLY A 30 10.62 -9.38 -20.94
C GLY A 30 9.78 -10.35 -20.13
N LEU A 31 8.80 -9.85 -19.35
CA LEU A 31 7.82 -10.65 -18.60
C LEU A 31 6.43 -10.04 -18.72
N GLN A 32 5.42 -10.88 -18.70
CA GLN A 32 4.03 -10.46 -18.54
C GLN A 32 3.71 -10.24 -17.06
N THR A 33 2.96 -9.19 -16.79
CA THR A 33 2.49 -8.82 -15.45
C THR A 33 0.98 -8.90 -15.33
N LEU A 34 0.44 -8.59 -14.16
CA LEU A 34 -1.01 -8.54 -13.98
C LEU A 34 -1.66 -7.45 -14.84
N ASN A 35 -0.91 -6.40 -15.19
CA ASN A 35 -1.40 -5.30 -16.03
C ASN A 35 -1.90 -5.79 -17.39
N GLU A 36 -1.17 -6.71 -18.02
CA GLU A 36 -1.52 -7.24 -19.34
C GLU A 36 -2.54 -8.37 -19.23
N ARG A 37 -2.36 -9.26 -18.24
CA ARG A 37 -3.26 -10.41 -18.04
C ARG A 37 -4.64 -10.01 -17.54
N GLY A 38 -4.75 -8.90 -16.82
CA GLY A 38 -6.00 -8.36 -16.28
C GLY A 38 -6.84 -7.55 -17.30
N ARG A 39 -6.57 -7.65 -18.60
CA ARG A 39 -7.23 -6.85 -19.64
C ARG A 39 -7.63 -7.63 -20.88
N GLY A 40 -8.64 -7.08 -21.57
CA GLY A 40 -9.07 -7.56 -22.89
C GLY A 40 -9.33 -9.06 -22.92
N ILE A 41 -8.93 -9.70 -24.00
CA ILE A 41 -9.10 -11.14 -24.24
C ILE A 41 -8.37 -11.99 -23.18
N SER A 42 -7.21 -11.53 -22.69
CA SER A 42 -6.46 -12.22 -21.64
C SER A 42 -7.28 -12.34 -20.36
N LEU A 43 -8.02 -11.33 -19.97
CA LEU A 43 -8.90 -11.37 -18.79
C LEU A 43 -10.02 -12.39 -18.99
N ILE A 44 -10.62 -12.48 -20.18
CA ILE A 44 -11.66 -13.46 -20.48
C ILE A 44 -11.11 -14.89 -20.28
N TRP A 45 -9.91 -15.17 -20.77
CA TRP A 45 -9.26 -16.45 -20.58
C TRP A 45 -8.96 -16.75 -19.10
N GLU A 46 -8.52 -15.76 -18.32
CA GLU A 46 -8.31 -15.93 -16.88
C GLU A 46 -9.62 -16.19 -16.11
N ILE A 47 -10.72 -15.55 -16.53
CA ILE A 47 -12.07 -15.81 -15.98
C ILE A 47 -12.50 -17.24 -16.27
N LEU A 48 -12.43 -17.68 -17.53
CA LEU A 48 -12.79 -19.05 -17.92
C LEU A 48 -11.93 -20.09 -17.21
N LYS A 49 -10.63 -19.84 -17.11
CA LYS A 49 -9.70 -20.69 -16.38
C LYS A 49 -10.06 -20.81 -14.90
N TRP A 50 -10.43 -19.68 -14.27
CA TRP A 50 -10.83 -19.69 -12.86
C TRP A 50 -12.11 -20.48 -12.66
N PHE A 51 -13.14 -20.32 -13.50
CA PHE A 51 -14.37 -21.11 -13.43
C PHE A 51 -14.12 -22.60 -13.63
N ALA A 52 -13.21 -22.98 -14.52
CA ALA A 52 -12.93 -24.38 -14.81
C ALA A 52 -12.03 -25.06 -13.77
N THR A 53 -11.12 -24.31 -13.13
CA THR A 53 -10.04 -24.91 -12.32
C THR A 53 -9.88 -24.34 -10.91
N GLY A 54 -10.55 -23.24 -10.58
CA GLY A 54 -10.33 -22.47 -9.35
C GLY A 54 -8.93 -21.82 -9.26
N LYS A 55 -8.18 -21.77 -10.36
CA LYS A 55 -6.78 -21.31 -10.40
C LYS A 55 -6.61 -20.15 -11.38
N GLY A 56 -5.46 -19.47 -11.31
CA GLY A 56 -5.11 -18.39 -12.22
C GLY A 56 -5.18 -17.03 -11.57
N LEU A 57 -5.27 -15.98 -12.40
CA LEU A 57 -5.20 -14.59 -11.95
C LEU A 57 -6.23 -14.25 -10.86
N LEU A 58 -7.46 -14.72 -10.99
CA LEU A 58 -8.54 -14.41 -10.05
C LEU A 58 -8.43 -15.13 -8.69
N ALA A 59 -7.56 -16.13 -8.60
CA ALA A 59 -7.23 -16.83 -7.35
C ALA A 59 -5.93 -16.29 -6.71
N PHE A 60 -5.29 -15.31 -7.34
CA PHE A 60 -3.99 -14.78 -6.92
C PHE A 60 -4.17 -13.53 -6.04
N SER A 61 -3.49 -13.51 -4.90
CA SER A 61 -3.42 -12.29 -4.10
C SER A 61 -2.48 -11.27 -4.78
N PRO A 62 -2.92 -10.04 -5.01
CA PRO A 62 -2.05 -9.01 -5.58
C PRO A 62 -0.80 -8.72 -4.73
N ALA A 63 -0.88 -9.00 -3.43
CA ALA A 63 0.20 -8.85 -2.46
C ALA A 63 0.78 -10.21 -2.05
N SER A 64 1.33 -10.95 -3.00
CA SER A 64 1.73 -12.35 -2.80
C SER A 64 3.09 -12.55 -2.14
N VAL A 65 3.93 -11.52 -2.10
CA VAL A 65 5.25 -11.55 -1.45
C VAL A 65 5.36 -10.38 -0.49
N GLY A 66 5.76 -10.66 0.73
CA GLY A 66 5.99 -9.66 1.77
C GLY A 66 7.33 -9.88 2.48
N ALA A 67 7.81 -8.83 3.13
CA ALA A 67 9.01 -8.87 3.97
C ALA A 67 8.86 -7.94 5.17
N PHE A 68 9.53 -8.29 6.27
CA PHE A 68 9.66 -7.45 7.46
C PHE A 68 11.13 -7.17 7.69
N ILE A 69 11.50 -5.89 7.75
CA ILE A 69 12.91 -5.44 7.81
C ILE A 69 13.03 -4.34 8.86
N HIS A 70 14.23 -4.21 9.42
CA HIS A 70 14.58 -3.10 10.29
C HIS A 70 14.92 -1.87 9.44
N SER A 71 14.36 -0.71 9.79
CA SER A 71 14.71 0.57 9.17
C SER A 71 16.17 0.96 9.50
N THR A 72 16.60 0.62 10.72
CA THR A 72 17.99 0.76 11.19
C THR A 72 18.43 -0.51 11.91
N PRO A 73 19.78 -0.83 11.91
CA PRO A 73 20.31 -2.06 12.53
C PRO A 73 20.11 -2.13 14.06
N GLU A 74 19.93 -1.01 14.72
CA GLU A 74 19.84 -0.89 16.17
C GLU A 74 18.50 -1.37 16.74
N LEU A 75 17.50 -1.49 15.89
CA LEU A 75 16.16 -1.91 16.32
C LEU A 75 16.14 -3.39 16.72
N SER A 76 15.51 -3.71 17.83
CA SER A 76 15.38 -5.08 18.33
C SER A 76 14.39 -5.93 17.53
N ARG A 77 13.52 -5.30 16.76
CA ARG A 77 12.51 -5.97 15.92
C ARG A 77 12.24 -5.18 14.64
N PRO A 78 11.86 -5.85 13.54
CA PRO A 78 11.48 -5.18 12.32
C PRO A 78 10.37 -4.14 12.54
N ASP A 79 10.49 -3.01 11.87
CA ASP A 79 9.56 -1.90 11.92
C ASP A 79 9.00 -1.51 10.55
N LEU A 80 9.59 -2.02 9.46
CA LEU A 80 9.12 -1.86 8.09
C LEU A 80 8.45 -3.13 7.59
N GLN A 81 7.28 -2.97 6.97
CA GLN A 81 6.61 -4.03 6.22
C GLN A 81 6.64 -3.68 4.73
N PHE A 82 6.99 -4.67 3.92
CA PHE A 82 7.02 -4.58 2.46
C PHE A 82 5.99 -5.51 1.84
N VAL A 83 5.45 -5.06 0.73
CA VAL A 83 4.59 -5.85 -0.13
C VAL A 83 5.06 -5.69 -1.57
N PHE A 84 5.21 -6.80 -2.27
CA PHE A 84 5.55 -6.80 -3.69
C PHE A 84 4.37 -7.28 -4.51
N THR A 85 4.04 -6.50 -5.55
CA THR A 85 2.95 -6.78 -6.48
C THR A 85 3.49 -6.77 -7.90
N PRO A 86 3.28 -7.83 -8.70
CA PRO A 86 3.66 -7.85 -10.12
C PRO A 86 2.63 -7.08 -10.97
N ALA A 87 2.35 -5.87 -10.56
CA ALA A 87 1.46 -4.91 -11.21
C ALA A 87 1.87 -3.49 -10.86
N SER A 88 1.51 -2.54 -11.71
CA SER A 88 1.55 -1.11 -11.41
C SER A 88 0.17 -0.47 -11.62
N TYR A 89 -0.09 0.58 -10.88
CA TYR A 89 -1.40 1.24 -10.83
C TYR A 89 -1.29 2.67 -11.36
N SER A 90 -2.40 3.17 -11.92
CA SER A 90 -2.50 4.56 -12.34
C SER A 90 -2.38 5.50 -11.14
N GLU A 91 -1.65 6.59 -11.34
CA GLU A 91 -1.55 7.71 -10.37
C GLU A 91 -2.57 8.80 -10.67
N THR A 92 -3.43 8.59 -11.68
CA THR A 92 -4.46 9.57 -12.04
C THR A 92 -5.48 9.68 -10.91
N GLU A 93 -5.80 10.91 -10.54
CA GLU A 93 -6.82 11.21 -9.53
C GLU A 93 -8.16 10.58 -9.93
N GLY A 94 -8.80 9.88 -8.99
CA GLY A 94 -10.03 9.13 -9.24
C GLY A 94 -9.87 7.73 -9.82
N ALA A 95 -8.68 7.36 -10.32
CA ALA A 95 -8.39 6.03 -10.88
C ALA A 95 -7.86 5.04 -9.83
N VAL A 96 -8.41 5.09 -8.61
CA VAL A 96 -7.93 4.25 -7.50
C VAL A 96 -8.08 2.77 -7.86
N GLY A 97 -6.96 2.06 -7.89
CA GLY A 97 -6.91 0.63 -8.19
C GLY A 97 -6.89 0.28 -9.68
N GLU A 98 -6.93 1.24 -10.59
CA GLU A 98 -6.77 0.97 -12.01
C GLU A 98 -5.33 0.57 -12.35
N LEU A 99 -5.19 -0.49 -13.13
CA LEU A 99 -3.90 -0.96 -13.61
C LEU A 99 -3.37 -0.06 -14.74
N ASN A 100 -2.09 0.26 -14.73
CA ASN A 100 -1.42 0.94 -15.84
C ASN A 100 -1.55 0.15 -17.16
N PRO A 101 -1.58 0.83 -18.33
CA PRO A 101 -1.71 0.17 -19.63
C PRO A 101 -0.45 -0.57 -20.10
N PHE A 102 0.60 -0.60 -19.33
CA PHE A 102 1.89 -1.22 -19.62
C PHE A 102 2.27 -2.22 -18.51
N PRO A 103 3.19 -3.16 -18.80
CA PRO A 103 3.71 -4.08 -17.79
C PRO A 103 4.38 -3.33 -16.66
N GLY A 104 4.04 -3.68 -15.43
CA GLY A 104 4.60 -3.01 -14.26
C GLY A 104 4.72 -3.92 -13.04
N MET A 105 5.56 -3.51 -12.10
CA MET A 105 5.69 -4.09 -10.76
C MET A 105 5.81 -2.99 -9.72
N THR A 106 5.32 -3.26 -8.53
CA THR A 106 5.30 -2.28 -7.43
C THR A 106 5.85 -2.91 -6.17
N CYS A 107 6.75 -2.21 -5.52
CA CYS A 107 7.18 -2.48 -4.15
C CYS A 107 6.57 -1.42 -3.24
N GLY A 108 5.65 -1.82 -2.38
CA GLY A 108 5.08 -0.96 -1.34
C GLY A 108 5.79 -1.16 -0.01
N VAL A 109 5.90 -0.10 0.77
CA VAL A 109 6.47 -0.14 2.12
C VAL A 109 5.80 0.86 3.04
N TRP A 110 5.67 0.49 4.30
CA TRP A 110 5.21 1.36 5.38
C TRP A 110 5.87 0.98 6.70
N GLN A 111 5.92 1.97 7.59
CA GLN A 111 6.28 1.72 8.99
C GLN A 111 5.11 1.05 9.70
N MET A 112 5.38 -0.03 10.42
CA MET A 112 4.36 -0.86 11.07
C MET A 112 3.73 -0.21 12.31
N ARG A 113 4.46 0.67 12.96
CA ARG A 113 4.06 1.31 14.22
C ARG A 113 4.50 2.77 14.22
N PRO A 114 3.82 3.65 13.44
CA PRO A 114 4.14 5.06 13.44
C PRO A 114 3.98 5.68 14.83
N GLU A 115 4.79 6.68 15.15
CA GLU A 115 4.69 7.46 16.39
C GLU A 115 3.83 8.71 16.22
N SER A 116 3.61 9.16 14.98
CA SER A 116 2.67 10.24 14.67
C SER A 116 1.25 9.90 15.14
N ARG A 117 0.58 10.88 15.71
CA ARG A 117 -0.78 10.74 16.28
C ARG A 117 -1.73 11.74 15.66
N GLY A 118 -2.88 11.26 15.31
CA GLY A 118 -3.98 12.03 14.80
C GLY A 118 -5.24 11.90 15.63
N HIS A 119 -6.35 12.26 15.03
CA HIS A 119 -7.67 12.15 15.63
C HIS A 119 -8.75 11.82 14.57
N VAL A 120 -9.86 11.28 15.07
CA VAL A 120 -11.10 11.11 14.30
C VAL A 120 -12.24 11.70 15.11
N ARG A 121 -12.91 12.73 14.62
CA ARG A 121 -13.92 13.47 15.35
C ARG A 121 -15.20 13.61 14.54
N ILE A 122 -16.34 13.45 15.20
CA ILE A 122 -17.63 13.77 14.55
C ILE A 122 -17.75 15.28 14.35
N CYS A 123 -18.24 15.68 13.19
CA CYS A 123 -18.44 17.09 12.82
C CYS A 123 -19.92 17.52 12.87
N SER A 124 -20.83 16.55 12.90
CA SER A 124 -22.26 16.76 12.82
C SER A 124 -23.03 15.75 13.66
N LYS A 125 -24.28 16.05 13.94
CA LYS A 125 -25.26 15.10 14.50
C LYS A 125 -25.86 14.18 13.43
N ASP A 126 -25.69 14.49 12.15
CA ASP A 126 -26.15 13.63 11.06
C ASP A 126 -25.16 12.47 10.91
N PRO A 127 -25.58 11.21 11.14
CA PRO A 127 -24.70 10.05 11.05
C PRO A 127 -24.24 9.75 9.60
N LYS A 128 -24.79 10.43 8.60
CA LYS A 128 -24.36 10.31 7.20
C LYS A 128 -23.23 11.26 6.84
N GLU A 129 -22.99 12.29 7.64
CA GLU A 129 -21.83 13.16 7.45
C GLU A 129 -20.54 12.46 7.88
N ASN A 130 -19.52 12.55 7.01
CA ASN A 130 -18.22 11.98 7.30
C ASN A 130 -17.57 12.68 8.50
N PRO A 131 -16.90 11.93 9.39
CA PRO A 131 -16.11 12.53 10.46
C PRO A 131 -14.90 13.29 9.90
N GLU A 132 -14.39 14.22 10.68
CA GLU A 132 -13.05 14.77 10.47
C GLU A 132 -12.02 13.66 10.79
N ILE A 133 -11.19 13.33 9.81
CA ILE A 133 -10.11 12.35 9.95
C ILE A 133 -8.79 13.09 9.73
N GLN A 134 -8.02 13.27 10.79
CA GLN A 134 -6.74 13.96 10.75
C GLN A 134 -5.63 13.00 11.23
N PRO A 135 -4.94 12.31 10.32
CA PRO A 135 -3.91 11.34 10.68
C PRO A 135 -2.63 11.97 11.24
N ASN A 136 -2.31 13.19 10.85
CA ASN A 136 -1.04 13.86 11.15
C ASN A 136 0.18 13.03 10.72
N TYR A 137 0.10 12.42 9.53
CA TYR A 137 1.19 11.60 8.99
C TYR A 137 2.52 12.33 9.01
N LEU A 138 3.59 11.60 9.36
CA LEU A 138 4.98 12.05 9.26
C LEU A 138 5.29 13.30 10.12
N THR A 139 4.52 13.57 11.18
CA THR A 139 4.84 14.66 12.10
C THR A 139 6.07 14.33 12.95
N GLU A 140 6.29 13.03 13.24
CA GLU A 140 7.43 12.58 14.00
C GLU A 140 8.64 12.27 13.09
N GLU A 141 9.85 12.63 13.56
CA GLU A 141 11.08 12.44 12.79
C GLU A 141 11.39 10.95 12.54
N VAL A 142 11.12 10.11 13.53
CA VAL A 142 11.32 8.66 13.43
C VAL A 142 10.50 8.05 12.28
N ASP A 143 9.28 8.53 12.08
CA ASP A 143 8.40 8.07 10.99
C ASP A 143 8.95 8.49 9.63
N ARG A 144 9.43 9.74 9.50
CA ARG A 144 10.08 10.23 8.28
C ARG A 144 11.31 9.41 7.91
N GLN A 145 12.17 9.15 8.91
CA GLN A 145 13.39 8.36 8.70
C GLN A 145 13.08 6.91 8.31
N ALA A 146 12.10 6.29 8.95
CA ALA A 146 11.66 4.93 8.62
C ALA A 146 11.14 4.86 7.17
N VAL A 147 10.30 5.80 6.75
CA VAL A 147 9.76 5.87 5.37
C VAL A 147 10.88 6.08 4.35
N VAL A 148 11.84 6.98 4.61
CA VAL A 148 13.01 7.20 3.73
C VAL A 148 13.88 5.95 3.63
N SER A 149 14.11 5.25 4.76
CA SER A 149 14.82 3.96 4.77
C SER A 149 14.06 2.91 3.94
N GLY A 150 12.74 2.83 4.11
CA GLY A 150 11.88 1.94 3.34
C GLY A 150 11.96 2.18 1.84
N LEU A 151 11.94 3.44 1.40
CA LEU A 151 12.10 3.81 -0.01
C LEU A 151 13.45 3.32 -0.59
N LYS A 152 14.54 3.50 0.16
CA LYS A 152 15.86 3.00 -0.24
C LYS A 152 15.89 1.48 -0.36
N TRP A 153 15.21 0.77 0.54
CA TRP A 153 15.07 -0.68 0.48
C TRP A 153 14.24 -1.14 -0.73
N CYS A 154 13.11 -0.48 -1.06
CA CYS A 154 12.35 -0.79 -2.27
C CYS A 154 13.24 -0.74 -3.51
N ARG A 155 13.99 0.35 -3.69
CA ARG A 155 14.93 0.49 -4.81
C ARG A 155 16.02 -0.57 -4.81
N LYS A 156 16.57 -0.90 -3.62
CA LYS A 156 17.56 -1.97 -3.47
C LYS A 156 17.01 -3.34 -3.89
N PHE A 157 15.76 -3.67 -3.53
CA PHE A 157 15.12 -4.92 -3.96
C PHE A 157 14.95 -4.98 -5.47
N LEU A 158 14.46 -3.93 -6.08
CA LEU A 158 14.23 -3.87 -7.53
C LEU A 158 15.54 -3.94 -8.34
N GLN A 159 16.68 -3.56 -7.73
CA GLN A 159 18.00 -3.66 -8.33
C GLN A 159 18.73 -4.98 -8.01
N THR A 160 18.11 -5.92 -7.29
CA THR A 160 18.71 -7.23 -7.01
C THR A 160 18.92 -8.04 -8.29
N LYS A 161 19.92 -8.91 -8.27
CA LYS A 161 20.29 -9.75 -9.43
C LYS A 161 19.11 -10.49 -10.07
N PRO A 162 18.10 -11.03 -9.34
CA PRO A 162 16.94 -11.66 -9.94
C PRO A 162 15.98 -10.69 -10.61
N LEU A 163 15.79 -9.46 -10.10
CA LEU A 163 14.79 -8.51 -10.59
C LEU A 163 15.33 -7.49 -11.60
N LYS A 164 16.59 -7.09 -11.45
CA LYS A 164 17.24 -6.09 -12.30
C LYS A 164 17.10 -6.33 -13.81
N PRO A 165 17.21 -7.58 -14.35
CA PRO A 165 17.04 -7.81 -15.79
C PRO A 165 15.64 -7.43 -16.29
N TYR A 166 14.63 -7.45 -15.45
CA TYR A 166 13.23 -7.18 -15.78
C TYR A 166 12.81 -5.75 -15.46
N THR A 167 13.58 -5.03 -14.65
CA THR A 167 13.32 -3.62 -14.31
C THR A 167 13.74 -2.73 -15.48
N ALA A 168 12.82 -1.87 -15.96
CA ALA A 168 13.11 -0.92 -17.04
C ALA A 168 13.24 0.50 -16.49
N GLU A 169 12.15 1.13 -16.10
CA GLU A 169 12.03 2.53 -15.70
C GLU A 169 11.20 2.65 -14.40
N GLU A 170 11.62 3.54 -13.49
CA GLU A 170 10.91 3.92 -12.26
C GLU A 170 9.92 5.05 -12.53
#